data_7b6d35d88c0892e3272961a44fd1328b
#
_entry.id   7b6d35d88c0892e3272961a44fd1328b
#
_cell.length_a   1.000
_cell.length_b   1.000
_cell.length_c   1.000
_cell.angle_alpha   90.00
_cell.angle_beta   90.00
_cell.angle_gamma   90.00
#
_symmetry.space_group_name_H-M   'P 1'
#
loop_
_entity.id
_entity.type
_entity.pdbx_description
1 polymer ?
#
loop_
_entity_poly.entity_id
_entity_poly.type
_entity_poly.pdbx_seq_one_letter_code
_entity_poly.pdbx_strand_id
1 'polypeptide(L)'
;MVGESAIGVRGLVKRYGAVEAVRGIDLEVARGEVFALLGPNGAGKTTTVEILEGYRPRTGGEVEVLGVDPGLGGRAWRSRIGIVLQSGETTRELTVRDTLRLWAAYYPAPRAVTDVIDLVGLGEKADARIGRLSGGQRRRVEVGMALIGNPELVFLDEPTTGFDPEARRQFWGVIGGLRDLGTTVFLTTHYMDEAQALADRVAIVKDGQVVAEGPPGELGPGRDQAAVITFVLPDGSQASDLPAGLGGETAVNGRRVTLRSERPTAALGELAVWAARHGGELAQLTVSRPSLEDVYLELTGAP
;
A
#
# COMPACT_ATOMS: atom_id res chain seq x y z
N MET A 1 -23.22 5.90 8.61
CA MET A 1 -23.47 6.42 7.26
C MET A 1 -22.48 5.71 6.36
N VAL A 2 -22.95 4.90 5.42
CA VAL A 2 -22.08 4.32 4.39
C VAL A 2 -21.65 5.52 3.52
N GLY A 3 -20.36 5.87 3.55
CA GLY A 3 -19.81 6.96 2.73
C GLY A 3 -20.05 6.64 1.25
N GLU A 4 -20.30 7.65 0.42
CA GLU A 4 -20.37 7.46 -1.03
C GLU A 4 -19.10 6.79 -1.52
N SER A 5 -19.23 5.68 -2.26
CA SER A 5 -18.13 4.94 -2.83
C SER A 5 -17.42 5.79 -3.91
N ALA A 6 -16.10 5.84 -3.88
CA ALA A 6 -15.30 6.44 -4.96
C ALA A 6 -15.04 5.42 -6.07
N ILE A 7 -14.88 4.15 -5.71
CA ILE A 7 -14.67 3.03 -6.64
C ILE A 7 -15.56 1.88 -6.21
N GLY A 8 -16.34 1.33 -7.14
CA GLY A 8 -17.11 0.10 -6.98
C GLY A 8 -16.77 -0.88 -8.10
N VAL A 9 -16.37 -2.09 -7.73
CA VAL A 9 -16.00 -3.16 -8.67
C VAL A 9 -16.72 -4.43 -8.28
N ARG A 10 -17.39 -5.09 -9.24
CA ARG A 10 -18.08 -6.36 -9.04
C ARG A 10 -17.72 -7.35 -10.12
N GLY A 11 -17.15 -8.48 -9.73
CA GLY A 11 -16.80 -9.59 -10.60
C GLY A 11 -15.91 -9.19 -11.77
N LEU A 12 -14.94 -8.28 -11.57
CA LEU A 12 -14.08 -7.80 -12.63
C LEU A 12 -13.24 -8.91 -13.24
N VAL A 13 -13.36 -9.08 -14.56
CA VAL A 13 -12.59 -10.06 -15.32
C VAL A 13 -11.83 -9.39 -16.45
N LYS A 14 -10.56 -9.78 -16.61
CA LYS A 14 -9.75 -9.43 -17.77
C LYS A 14 -8.99 -10.63 -18.33
N ARG A 15 -9.21 -10.89 -19.61
CA ARG A 15 -8.53 -11.95 -20.37
C ARG A 15 -7.68 -11.38 -21.49
N TYR A 16 -6.51 -12.00 -21.69
CA TYR A 16 -5.63 -11.78 -22.82
C TYR A 16 -5.41 -13.12 -23.54
N GLY A 17 -6.22 -13.40 -24.55
CA GLY A 17 -6.25 -14.71 -25.17
C GLY A 17 -6.62 -15.80 -24.15
N ALA A 18 -5.72 -16.75 -23.93
CA ALA A 18 -5.91 -17.82 -22.95
C ALA A 18 -5.56 -17.43 -21.50
N VAL A 19 -4.90 -16.29 -21.28
CA VAL A 19 -4.48 -15.84 -19.94
C VAL A 19 -5.56 -14.99 -19.32
N GLU A 20 -6.03 -15.38 -18.14
CA GLU A 20 -6.96 -14.62 -17.33
C GLU A 20 -6.17 -13.86 -16.26
N ALA A 21 -5.89 -12.58 -16.55
CA ALA A 21 -5.08 -11.72 -15.69
C ALA A 21 -5.85 -11.18 -14.48
N VAL A 22 -7.18 -11.05 -14.58
CA VAL A 22 -8.08 -10.66 -13.48
C VAL A 22 -9.26 -11.62 -13.49
N ARG A 23 -9.58 -12.21 -12.34
CA ARG A 23 -10.47 -13.38 -12.20
C ARG A 23 -11.60 -13.15 -11.22
N GLY A 24 -12.44 -12.17 -11.49
CA GLY A 24 -13.62 -11.88 -10.66
C GLY A 24 -13.28 -11.08 -9.41
N ILE A 25 -12.52 -10.00 -9.54
CA ILE A 25 -12.21 -9.08 -8.43
C ILE A 25 -13.46 -8.29 -8.05
N ASP A 26 -13.75 -8.26 -6.74
CA ASP A 26 -14.69 -7.36 -6.09
C ASP A 26 -13.89 -6.38 -5.23
N LEU A 27 -14.16 -5.08 -5.34
CA LEU A 27 -13.52 -4.03 -4.54
C LEU A 27 -14.48 -2.88 -4.30
N GLU A 28 -14.41 -2.28 -3.12
CA GLU A 28 -15.10 -1.05 -2.79
C GLU A 28 -14.14 -0.08 -2.09
N VAL A 29 -14.02 1.15 -2.60
CA VAL A 29 -13.16 2.19 -2.02
C VAL A 29 -14.03 3.39 -1.65
N ALA A 30 -13.97 3.81 -0.39
CA ALA A 30 -14.70 4.97 0.10
C ALA A 30 -14.06 6.28 -0.36
N ARG A 31 -14.83 7.37 -0.39
CA ARG A 31 -14.30 8.71 -0.66
C ARG A 31 -13.37 9.15 0.48
N GLY A 32 -12.23 9.75 0.13
CA GLY A 32 -11.20 10.21 1.06
C GLY A 32 -10.36 9.08 1.67
N GLU A 33 -10.57 7.83 1.26
CA GLU A 33 -9.79 6.67 1.69
C GLU A 33 -8.46 6.58 0.95
N VAL A 34 -7.41 6.16 1.63
CA VAL A 34 -6.17 5.66 1.02
C VAL A 34 -6.28 4.14 0.94
N PHE A 35 -6.50 3.63 -0.26
CA PHE A 35 -6.65 2.20 -0.52
C PHE A 35 -5.43 1.65 -1.26
N ALA A 36 -4.86 0.54 -0.76
CA ALA A 36 -3.72 -0.11 -1.39
C ALA A 36 -4.08 -1.46 -2.00
N LEU A 37 -3.69 -1.69 -3.24
CA LEU A 37 -3.75 -2.98 -3.91
C LEU A 37 -2.37 -3.63 -3.86
N LEU A 38 -2.17 -4.58 -2.95
CA LEU A 38 -0.91 -5.26 -2.68
C LEU A 38 -0.85 -6.60 -3.40
N GLY A 39 0.29 -6.96 -3.95
CA GLY A 39 0.49 -8.28 -4.55
C GLY A 39 1.80 -8.41 -5.31
N PRO A 40 2.22 -9.63 -5.68
CA PRO A 40 3.44 -9.85 -6.45
C PRO A 40 3.32 -9.32 -7.88
N ASN A 41 4.45 -9.27 -8.57
CA ASN A 41 4.45 -8.94 -9.99
C ASN A 41 3.66 -10.00 -10.78
N GLY A 42 2.82 -9.53 -11.71
CA GLY A 42 1.94 -10.42 -12.49
C GLY A 42 0.62 -10.81 -11.79
N ALA A 43 0.36 -10.37 -10.57
CA ALA A 43 -0.90 -10.67 -9.86
C ALA A 43 -2.15 -9.99 -10.46
N GLY A 44 -2.00 -9.09 -11.42
CA GLY A 44 -3.11 -8.37 -12.06
C GLY A 44 -3.31 -6.93 -11.57
N LYS A 45 -2.44 -6.40 -10.69
CA LYS A 45 -2.57 -5.04 -10.12
C LYS A 45 -2.65 -3.96 -11.19
N THR A 46 -1.62 -3.81 -12.02
CA THR A 46 -1.57 -2.80 -13.10
C THR A 46 -2.75 -2.96 -14.08
N THR A 47 -3.11 -4.21 -14.42
CA THR A 47 -4.29 -4.45 -15.27
C THR A 47 -5.58 -3.95 -14.63
N THR A 48 -5.75 -4.17 -13.32
CA THR A 48 -6.89 -3.66 -12.56
C THR A 48 -6.92 -2.13 -12.56
N VAL A 49 -5.80 -1.48 -12.22
CA VAL A 49 -5.69 -0.01 -12.22
C VAL A 49 -6.00 0.57 -13.60
N GLU A 50 -5.38 0.06 -14.67
CA GLU A 50 -5.61 0.54 -16.03
C GLU A 50 -7.09 0.45 -16.47
N ILE A 51 -7.85 -0.54 -15.92
CA ILE A 51 -9.29 -0.63 -16.15
C ILE A 51 -10.04 0.44 -15.36
N LEU A 52 -9.67 0.67 -14.09
CA LEU A 52 -10.26 1.71 -13.25
C LEU A 52 -10.01 3.13 -13.78
N GLU A 53 -8.86 3.35 -14.40
CA GLU A 53 -8.47 4.60 -15.07
C GLU A 53 -9.19 4.82 -16.41
N GLY A 54 -9.89 3.77 -16.91
CA GLY A 54 -10.52 3.81 -18.25
C GLY A 54 -9.53 3.74 -19.42
N TYR A 55 -8.28 3.37 -19.14
CA TYR A 55 -7.25 3.17 -20.17
C TYR A 55 -7.40 1.82 -20.87
N ARG A 56 -7.88 0.80 -20.16
CA ARG A 56 -8.01 -0.57 -20.66
C ARG A 56 -9.45 -1.08 -20.57
N PRO A 57 -10.02 -1.68 -21.62
CA PRO A 57 -11.34 -2.31 -21.54
C PRO A 57 -11.27 -3.61 -20.72
N ARG A 58 -12.26 -3.82 -19.86
CA ARG A 58 -12.49 -5.10 -19.17
C ARG A 58 -13.10 -6.15 -20.10
N THR A 59 -13.01 -7.43 -19.73
CA THR A 59 -13.66 -8.53 -20.44
C THR A 59 -15.04 -8.84 -19.84
N GLY A 60 -15.22 -8.62 -18.54
CA GLY A 60 -16.48 -8.84 -17.82
C GLY A 60 -16.51 -8.12 -16.48
N GLY A 61 -17.65 -8.20 -15.80
CA GLY A 61 -17.89 -7.53 -14.54
C GLY A 61 -18.36 -6.09 -14.67
N GLU A 62 -18.66 -5.46 -13.53
CA GLU A 62 -19.13 -4.08 -13.42
C GLU A 62 -18.07 -3.24 -12.72
N VAL A 63 -17.85 -2.03 -13.22
CA VAL A 63 -16.89 -1.08 -12.65
C VAL A 63 -17.51 0.30 -12.68
N GLU A 64 -17.48 0.96 -11.56
CA GLU A 64 -17.89 2.35 -11.38
C GLU A 64 -16.76 3.11 -10.66
N VAL A 65 -16.37 4.27 -11.20
CA VAL A 65 -15.39 5.18 -10.62
C VAL A 65 -15.97 6.57 -10.60
N LEU A 66 -16.13 7.15 -9.40
CA LEU A 66 -16.78 8.44 -9.18
C LEU A 66 -18.18 8.53 -9.84
N GLY A 67 -18.97 7.44 -9.78
CA GLY A 67 -20.32 7.35 -10.33
C GLY A 67 -20.39 7.12 -11.84
N VAL A 68 -19.29 6.78 -12.50
CA VAL A 68 -19.22 6.59 -13.96
C VAL A 68 -18.50 5.29 -14.31
N ASP A 69 -18.98 4.56 -15.31
CA ASP A 69 -18.23 3.47 -15.93
C ASP A 69 -16.98 4.03 -16.64
N PRO A 70 -15.75 3.65 -16.23
CA PRO A 70 -14.53 4.18 -16.83
C PRO A 70 -14.43 3.98 -18.34
N GLY A 71 -15.02 2.89 -18.87
CA GLY A 71 -15.08 2.62 -20.31
C GLY A 71 -15.92 3.63 -21.09
N LEU A 72 -16.79 4.37 -20.41
CA LEU A 72 -17.63 5.43 -20.96
C LEU A 72 -17.18 6.83 -20.51
N GLY A 73 -16.12 6.91 -19.70
CA GLY A 73 -15.62 8.13 -19.10
C GLY A 73 -15.18 9.18 -20.12
N GLY A 74 -15.91 10.31 -20.15
CA GLY A 74 -15.63 11.46 -21.01
C GLY A 74 -14.60 12.42 -20.38
N ARG A 75 -14.37 13.57 -21.06
CA ARG A 75 -13.41 14.58 -20.60
C ARG A 75 -13.71 15.12 -19.18
N ALA A 76 -14.98 15.35 -18.88
CA ALA A 76 -15.43 15.85 -17.58
C ALA A 76 -15.10 14.85 -16.45
N TRP A 77 -15.29 13.55 -16.68
CA TRP A 77 -14.91 12.51 -15.72
C TRP A 77 -13.39 12.42 -15.57
N ARG A 78 -12.63 12.44 -16.66
CA ARG A 78 -11.15 12.39 -16.62
C ARG A 78 -10.53 13.56 -15.88
N SER A 79 -11.19 14.74 -15.87
CA SER A 79 -10.69 15.88 -15.10
C SER A 79 -10.86 15.72 -13.58
N ARG A 80 -11.64 14.73 -13.12
CA ARG A 80 -11.85 14.42 -11.70
C ARG A 80 -10.87 13.38 -11.16
N ILE A 81 -10.08 12.74 -12.03
CA ILE A 81 -9.05 11.75 -11.65
C ILE A 81 -7.67 12.27 -11.96
N GLY A 82 -6.71 11.94 -11.07
CA GLY A 82 -5.29 12.12 -11.29
C GLY A 82 -4.62 10.76 -11.50
N ILE A 83 -3.68 10.65 -12.42
CA ILE A 83 -3.01 9.39 -12.73
C ILE A 83 -1.50 9.61 -12.71
N VAL A 84 -0.79 8.76 -11.96
CA VAL A 84 0.68 8.71 -11.93
C VAL A 84 1.12 7.34 -12.39
N LEU A 85 1.55 7.25 -13.64
CA LEU A 85 1.98 6.01 -14.27
C LEU A 85 3.33 5.52 -13.70
N GLN A 86 3.60 4.21 -13.77
CA GLN A 86 4.86 3.60 -13.35
C GLN A 86 6.08 4.20 -14.07
N SER A 87 5.94 4.55 -15.35
CA SER A 87 6.97 5.24 -16.14
C SER A 87 6.35 6.45 -16.82
N GLY A 88 6.71 7.64 -16.37
CA GLY A 88 6.32 8.92 -16.98
C GLY A 88 7.51 9.59 -17.66
N GLU A 89 7.37 10.03 -18.92
CA GLU A 89 8.33 10.93 -19.54
C GLU A 89 7.90 12.37 -19.32
N THR A 90 8.67 13.11 -18.52
CA THR A 90 8.48 14.54 -18.35
C THR A 90 9.47 15.33 -19.21
N THR A 91 9.04 16.46 -19.74
CA THR A 91 9.88 17.37 -20.53
C THR A 91 11.03 17.90 -19.69
N ARG A 92 12.26 17.46 -19.96
CA ARG A 92 13.43 17.73 -19.12
C ARG A 92 13.90 19.20 -19.14
N GLU A 93 13.52 19.93 -20.17
CA GLU A 93 13.92 21.32 -20.43
C GLU A 93 13.14 22.35 -19.60
N LEU A 94 11.91 22.03 -19.22
CA LEU A 94 11.06 22.92 -18.44
C LEU A 94 11.45 22.91 -16.97
N THR A 95 11.12 24.02 -16.28
CA THR A 95 11.19 24.07 -14.82
C THR A 95 10.00 23.32 -14.21
N VAL A 96 10.09 22.97 -12.91
CA VAL A 96 8.96 22.41 -12.16
C VAL A 96 7.74 23.32 -12.28
N ARG A 97 7.93 24.62 -12.03
CA ARG A 97 6.87 25.63 -12.10
C ARG A 97 6.23 25.72 -13.47
N ASP A 98 7.04 25.76 -14.54
CA ASP A 98 6.52 25.90 -15.90
C ASP A 98 5.79 24.63 -16.35
N THR A 99 6.27 23.45 -15.93
CA THR A 99 5.58 22.20 -16.17
C THR A 99 4.20 22.18 -15.52
N LEU A 100 4.11 22.54 -14.25
CA LEU A 100 2.82 22.57 -13.56
C LEU A 100 1.88 23.66 -14.11
N ARG A 101 2.40 24.81 -14.54
CA ARG A 101 1.61 25.84 -15.24
C ARG A 101 1.04 25.32 -16.56
N LEU A 102 1.88 24.61 -17.34
CA LEU A 102 1.44 24.01 -18.60
C LEU A 102 0.31 23.00 -18.37
N TRP A 103 0.46 22.13 -17.36
CA TRP A 103 -0.59 21.14 -17.03
C TRP A 103 -1.85 21.79 -16.46
N ALA A 104 -1.72 22.84 -15.65
CA ALA A 104 -2.86 23.58 -15.12
C ALA A 104 -3.77 24.12 -16.25
N ALA A 105 -3.22 24.51 -17.39
CA ALA A 105 -3.98 25.02 -18.52
C ALA A 105 -4.95 24.02 -19.16
N TYR A 106 -4.78 22.71 -18.89
CA TYR A 106 -5.72 21.69 -19.40
C TYR A 106 -6.98 21.53 -18.54
N TYR A 107 -7.01 22.09 -17.33
CA TYR A 107 -8.11 21.90 -16.38
C TYR A 107 -8.95 23.18 -16.21
N PRO A 108 -10.27 23.05 -16.01
CA PRO A 108 -11.14 24.22 -15.87
C PRO A 108 -10.98 24.94 -14.52
N ALA A 109 -10.59 24.22 -13.46
CA ALA A 109 -10.42 24.75 -12.11
C ALA A 109 -9.20 24.11 -11.44
N PRO A 110 -7.99 24.41 -11.94
CA PRO A 110 -6.75 23.84 -11.39
C PRO A 110 -6.46 24.40 -9.99
N ARG A 111 -5.69 23.63 -9.19
CA ARG A 111 -5.08 24.16 -7.95
C ARG A 111 -4.06 25.23 -8.29
N ALA A 112 -3.79 26.12 -7.35
CA ALA A 112 -2.70 27.07 -7.51
C ALA A 112 -1.36 26.31 -7.64
N VAL A 113 -0.54 26.70 -8.60
CA VAL A 113 0.75 26.05 -8.88
C VAL A 113 1.67 26.06 -7.66
N THR A 114 1.66 27.16 -6.90
CA THR A 114 2.41 27.27 -5.65
C THR A 114 2.01 26.22 -4.64
N ASP A 115 0.72 26.04 -4.44
CA ASP A 115 0.19 25.08 -3.45
C ASP A 115 0.55 23.64 -3.82
N VAL A 116 0.53 23.32 -5.12
CA VAL A 116 0.95 22.00 -5.59
C VAL A 116 2.46 21.79 -5.43
N ILE A 117 3.29 22.82 -5.69
CA ILE A 117 4.73 22.76 -5.47
C ILE A 117 5.05 22.50 -3.99
N ASP A 118 4.35 23.16 -3.09
CA ASP A 118 4.53 23.01 -1.65
C ASP A 118 4.05 21.63 -1.19
N LEU A 119 2.88 21.18 -1.67
CA LEU A 119 2.32 19.86 -1.37
C LEU A 119 3.26 18.72 -1.75
N VAL A 120 3.92 18.79 -2.92
CA VAL A 120 4.88 17.79 -3.35
C VAL A 120 6.30 18.03 -2.80
N GLY A 121 6.50 19.03 -1.93
CA GLY A 121 7.76 19.33 -1.27
C GLY A 121 8.88 19.73 -2.23
N LEU A 122 8.56 20.55 -3.24
CA LEU A 122 9.51 21.02 -4.26
C LEU A 122 9.71 22.53 -4.24
N GLY A 123 9.38 23.22 -3.14
CA GLY A 123 9.50 24.67 -3.01
C GLY A 123 10.88 25.21 -3.42
N GLU A 124 11.96 24.64 -2.87
CA GLU A 124 13.35 25.04 -3.19
C GLU A 124 13.77 24.68 -4.63
N LYS A 125 13.04 23.81 -5.31
CA LYS A 125 13.31 23.33 -6.67
C LYS A 125 12.31 23.85 -7.69
N ALA A 126 11.42 24.77 -7.31
CA ALA A 126 10.35 25.27 -8.16
C ALA A 126 10.85 25.78 -9.53
N ASP A 127 11.96 26.46 -9.54
CA ASP A 127 12.57 27.07 -10.74
C ASP A 127 13.75 26.22 -11.30
N ALA A 128 13.97 25.02 -10.75
CA ALA A 128 14.95 24.07 -11.29
C ALA A 128 14.36 23.33 -12.51
N ARG A 129 15.20 23.09 -13.53
CA ARG A 129 14.81 22.26 -14.69
C ARG A 129 14.64 20.81 -14.25
N ILE A 130 13.60 20.13 -14.76
CA ILE A 130 13.29 18.75 -14.42
C ILE A 130 14.47 17.81 -14.72
N GLY A 131 15.22 18.05 -15.78
CA GLY A 131 16.41 17.28 -16.11
C GLY A 131 17.53 17.30 -15.06
N ARG A 132 17.52 18.27 -14.13
CA ARG A 132 18.50 18.41 -13.04
C ARG A 132 18.02 17.82 -11.70
N LEU A 133 16.81 17.29 -11.65
CA LEU A 133 16.22 16.70 -10.45
C LEU A 133 16.68 15.25 -10.24
N SER A 134 16.70 14.81 -8.99
CA SER A 134 16.84 13.38 -8.67
C SER A 134 15.64 12.57 -9.17
N GLY A 135 15.74 11.24 -9.19
CA GLY A 135 14.62 10.36 -9.56
C GLY A 135 13.38 10.60 -8.69
N GLY A 136 13.56 10.65 -7.37
CA GLY A 136 12.48 10.93 -6.42
C GLY A 136 11.88 12.33 -6.58
N GLN A 137 12.70 13.35 -6.88
CA GLN A 137 12.20 14.68 -7.16
C GLN A 137 11.38 14.73 -8.46
N ARG A 138 11.82 14.04 -9.52
CA ARG A 138 11.03 13.92 -10.76
C ARG A 138 9.69 13.23 -10.50
N ARG A 139 9.69 12.14 -9.73
CA ARG A 139 8.45 11.44 -9.36
C ARG A 139 7.48 12.37 -8.63
N ARG A 140 7.96 13.23 -7.74
CA ARG A 140 7.14 14.24 -7.07
C ARG A 140 6.58 15.29 -8.05
N VAL A 141 7.29 15.64 -9.11
CA VAL A 141 6.73 16.47 -10.20
C VAL A 141 5.58 15.76 -10.91
N GLU A 142 5.73 14.47 -11.22
CA GLU A 142 4.67 13.67 -11.85
C GLU A 142 3.41 13.61 -10.98
N VAL A 143 3.58 13.44 -9.67
CA VAL A 143 2.46 13.55 -8.72
C VAL A 143 1.84 14.95 -8.75
N GLY A 144 2.67 16.00 -8.76
CA GLY A 144 2.18 17.38 -8.91
C GLY A 144 1.36 17.59 -10.18
N MET A 145 1.77 16.99 -11.30
CA MET A 145 1.03 17.02 -12.56
C MET A 145 -0.32 16.31 -12.44
N ALA A 146 -0.41 15.20 -11.72
CA ALA A 146 -1.66 14.51 -11.47
C ALA A 146 -2.59 15.29 -10.52
N LEU A 147 -2.03 16.07 -9.59
CA LEU A 147 -2.77 16.83 -8.59
C LEU A 147 -3.22 18.22 -9.05
N ILE A 148 -2.58 18.77 -10.07
CA ILE A 148 -2.84 20.15 -10.51
C ILE A 148 -4.29 20.38 -10.96
N GLY A 149 -4.95 19.33 -11.48
CA GLY A 149 -6.36 19.35 -11.88
C GLY A 149 -7.34 19.36 -10.72
N ASN A 150 -6.90 19.36 -9.47
CA ASN A 150 -7.72 19.23 -8.27
C ASN A 150 -8.62 17.97 -8.29
N PRO A 151 -8.03 16.77 -8.47
CA PRO A 151 -8.79 15.54 -8.61
C PRO A 151 -9.47 15.11 -7.31
N GLU A 152 -10.61 14.42 -7.43
CA GLU A 152 -11.30 13.74 -6.32
C GLU A 152 -10.64 12.38 -5.97
N LEU A 153 -10.00 11.76 -6.97
CA LEU A 153 -9.34 10.44 -6.85
C LEU A 153 -8.00 10.46 -7.60
N VAL A 154 -6.97 9.91 -6.95
CA VAL A 154 -5.64 9.77 -7.56
C VAL A 154 -5.25 8.30 -7.62
N PHE A 155 -4.83 7.84 -8.79
CA PHE A 155 -4.23 6.54 -9.01
C PHE A 155 -2.71 6.65 -9.00
N LEU A 156 -2.04 5.78 -8.22
CA LEU A 156 -0.60 5.72 -8.08
C LEU A 156 -0.14 4.28 -8.36
N ASP A 157 0.41 4.02 -9.54
CA ASP A 157 0.92 2.68 -9.87
C ASP A 157 2.39 2.57 -9.45
N GLU A 158 2.65 1.74 -8.42
CA GLU A 158 3.96 1.50 -7.80
C GLU A 158 4.80 2.77 -7.60
N PRO A 159 4.30 3.77 -6.86
CA PRO A 159 4.81 5.13 -6.89
C PRO A 159 6.23 5.30 -6.35
N THR A 160 6.71 4.39 -5.50
CA THR A 160 8.04 4.49 -4.85
C THR A 160 9.05 3.48 -5.38
N THR A 161 8.73 2.76 -6.46
CA THR A 161 9.66 1.80 -7.05
C THR A 161 10.95 2.50 -7.48
N GLY A 162 12.09 1.95 -7.01
CA GLY A 162 13.42 2.51 -7.28
C GLY A 162 13.83 3.69 -6.40
N PHE A 163 13.06 4.03 -5.39
CA PHE A 163 13.44 5.06 -4.40
C PHE A 163 14.39 4.48 -3.34
N ASP A 164 15.31 5.33 -2.90
CA ASP A 164 16.00 5.08 -1.63
C ASP A 164 15.04 5.26 -0.43
N PRO A 165 15.41 4.75 0.77
CA PRO A 165 14.52 4.81 1.94
C PRO A 165 14.14 6.23 2.37
N GLU A 166 14.99 7.22 2.12
CA GLU A 166 14.70 8.63 2.47
C GLU A 166 13.69 9.23 1.51
N ALA A 167 13.90 9.07 0.20
CA ALA A 167 12.98 9.53 -0.84
C ALA A 167 11.59 8.89 -0.68
N ARG A 168 11.53 7.59 -0.29
CA ARG A 168 10.28 6.88 -0.02
C ARG A 168 9.51 7.52 1.15
N ARG A 169 10.18 7.79 2.27
CA ARG A 169 9.56 8.44 3.44
C ARG A 169 9.06 9.85 3.12
N GLN A 170 9.83 10.62 2.35
CA GLN A 170 9.39 11.94 1.91
C GLN A 170 8.14 11.85 1.02
N PHE A 171 8.08 10.84 0.15
CA PHE A 171 6.92 10.61 -0.71
C PHE A 171 5.68 10.19 0.09
N TRP A 172 5.84 9.38 1.12
CA TRP A 172 4.75 9.02 2.04
C TRP A 172 4.13 10.26 2.71
N GLY A 173 4.94 11.25 3.04
CA GLY A 173 4.44 12.55 3.52
C GLY A 173 3.54 13.26 2.51
N VAL A 174 3.84 13.16 1.20
CA VAL A 174 2.98 13.72 0.15
C VAL A 174 1.61 13.01 0.13
N ILE A 175 1.60 11.67 0.20
CA ILE A 175 0.34 10.89 0.23
C ILE A 175 -0.48 11.22 1.48
N GLY A 176 0.17 11.35 2.65
CA GLY A 176 -0.49 11.81 3.88
C GLY A 176 -1.16 13.18 3.71
N GLY A 177 -0.48 14.13 3.07
CA GLY A 177 -1.06 15.44 2.75
C GLY A 177 -2.28 15.37 1.82
N LEU A 178 -2.35 14.40 0.90
CA LEU A 178 -3.54 14.18 0.06
C LEU A 178 -4.73 13.68 0.86
N ARG A 179 -4.49 12.78 1.81
CA ARG A 179 -5.49 12.28 2.74
C ARG A 179 -6.09 13.43 3.58
N ASP A 180 -5.24 14.29 4.12
CA ASP A 180 -5.66 15.46 4.92
C ASP A 180 -6.53 16.45 4.11
N LEU A 181 -6.35 16.48 2.79
CA LEU A 181 -7.17 17.26 1.86
C LEU A 181 -8.46 16.54 1.45
N GLY A 182 -8.72 15.32 1.94
CA GLY A 182 -9.89 14.52 1.61
C GLY A 182 -9.85 13.93 0.19
N THR A 183 -8.70 13.91 -0.47
CA THR A 183 -8.52 13.27 -1.78
C THR A 183 -8.47 11.76 -1.61
N THR A 184 -9.27 11.03 -2.37
CA THR A 184 -9.19 9.55 -2.40
C THR A 184 -7.90 9.14 -3.11
N VAL A 185 -7.20 8.15 -2.55
CA VAL A 185 -5.97 7.61 -3.16
C VAL A 185 -6.12 6.12 -3.37
N PHE A 186 -5.91 5.67 -4.61
CA PHE A 186 -5.79 4.26 -4.94
C PHE A 186 -4.35 4.00 -5.36
N LEU A 187 -3.63 3.21 -4.58
CA LEU A 187 -2.23 2.90 -4.89
C LEU A 187 -2.03 1.39 -5.10
N THR A 188 -1.13 1.04 -6.02
CA THR A 188 -0.59 -0.31 -6.10
C THR A 188 0.80 -0.34 -5.50
N THR A 189 1.13 -1.42 -4.85
CA THR A 189 2.49 -1.64 -4.35
C THR A 189 2.79 -3.13 -4.21
N HIS A 190 4.05 -3.46 -4.19
CA HIS A 190 4.56 -4.76 -3.74
C HIS A 190 5.36 -4.63 -2.43
N TYR A 191 5.45 -3.41 -1.88
CA TYR A 191 6.09 -3.12 -0.60
C TYR A 191 5.05 -3.13 0.52
N MET A 192 5.20 -4.04 1.46
CA MET A 192 4.26 -4.20 2.59
C MET A 192 4.36 -3.07 3.60
N ASP A 193 5.59 -2.55 3.80
CA ASP A 193 5.85 -1.38 4.64
C ASP A 193 5.15 -0.12 4.13
N GLU A 194 5.07 0.06 2.81
CA GLU A 194 4.33 1.15 2.18
C GLU A 194 2.82 1.02 2.42
N ALA A 195 2.25 -0.15 2.14
CA ALA A 195 0.84 -0.41 2.39
C ALA A 195 0.48 -0.24 3.87
N GLN A 196 1.33 -0.72 4.77
CA GLN A 196 1.13 -0.60 6.22
C GLN A 196 1.22 0.84 6.73
N ALA A 197 2.09 1.66 6.14
CA ALA A 197 2.29 3.05 6.56
C ALA A 197 1.23 4.02 6.02
N LEU A 198 0.66 3.74 4.86
CA LEU A 198 -0.16 4.70 4.12
C LEU A 198 -1.64 4.34 4.07
N ALA A 199 -1.97 3.06 3.93
CA ALA A 199 -3.31 2.65 3.59
C ALA A 199 -4.24 2.59 4.81
N ASP A 200 -5.46 3.06 4.64
CA ASP A 200 -6.57 2.81 5.56
C ASP A 200 -7.08 1.37 5.40
N ARG A 201 -7.12 0.87 4.17
CA ARG A 201 -7.43 -0.53 3.81
C ARG A 201 -6.52 -1.03 2.70
N VAL A 202 -6.26 -2.32 2.73
CA VAL A 202 -5.44 -3.04 1.76
C VAL A 202 -6.24 -4.22 1.21
N ALA A 203 -6.19 -4.44 -0.10
CA ALA A 203 -6.58 -5.71 -0.71
C ALA A 203 -5.32 -6.43 -1.20
N ILE A 204 -5.15 -7.68 -0.78
CA ILE A 204 -4.06 -8.55 -1.26
C ILE A 204 -4.55 -9.31 -2.49
N VAL A 205 -3.84 -9.16 -3.61
CA VAL A 205 -4.14 -9.85 -4.86
C VAL A 205 -3.10 -10.91 -5.15
N LYS A 206 -3.59 -12.12 -5.45
CA LYS A 206 -2.80 -13.26 -5.92
C LYS A 206 -3.52 -13.92 -7.10
N ASP A 207 -2.78 -14.21 -8.17
CA ASP A 207 -3.29 -14.93 -9.36
C ASP A 207 -4.59 -14.34 -9.93
N GLY A 208 -4.71 -13.00 -9.91
CA GLY A 208 -5.88 -12.28 -10.42
C GLY A 208 -7.10 -12.25 -9.52
N GLN A 209 -6.99 -12.66 -8.25
CA GLN A 209 -8.08 -12.66 -7.27
C GLN A 209 -7.69 -11.92 -5.99
N VAL A 210 -8.65 -11.28 -5.32
CA VAL A 210 -8.46 -10.76 -3.97
C VAL A 210 -8.53 -11.93 -3.00
N VAL A 211 -7.45 -12.12 -2.22
CA VAL A 211 -7.34 -13.20 -1.22
C VAL A 211 -7.55 -12.72 0.20
N ALA A 212 -7.37 -11.44 0.46
CA ALA A 212 -7.69 -10.80 1.73
C ALA A 212 -7.93 -9.31 1.52
N GLU A 213 -8.80 -8.69 2.33
CA GLU A 213 -9.08 -7.26 2.32
C GLU A 213 -9.42 -6.78 3.73
N GLY A 214 -8.88 -5.64 4.14
CA GLY A 214 -9.15 -5.02 5.43
C GLY A 214 -8.10 -3.97 5.82
N PRO A 215 -8.22 -3.36 7.01
CA PRO A 215 -7.18 -2.49 7.56
C PRO A 215 -5.85 -3.26 7.68
N PRO A 216 -4.69 -2.63 7.39
CA PRO A 216 -3.40 -3.32 7.40
C PRO A 216 -3.07 -4.08 8.69
N GLY A 217 -3.50 -3.54 9.84
CA GLY A 217 -3.28 -4.16 11.15
C GLY A 217 -4.27 -5.28 11.52
N GLU A 218 -5.30 -5.51 10.68
CA GLU A 218 -6.36 -6.51 10.91
C GLU A 218 -6.35 -7.62 9.85
N LEU A 219 -5.49 -7.51 8.83
CA LEU A 219 -5.31 -8.55 7.83
C LEU A 219 -4.58 -9.74 8.44
N GLY A 220 -5.21 -10.91 8.38
CA GLY A 220 -4.68 -12.18 8.87
C GLY A 220 -5.79 -13.14 9.27
N PRO A 221 -5.48 -14.41 9.53
CA PRO A 221 -6.48 -15.40 9.91
C PRO A 221 -7.06 -15.11 11.31
N GLY A 222 -8.19 -14.38 11.34
CA GLY A 222 -9.02 -14.14 12.53
C GLY A 222 -8.69 -12.89 13.32
N ARG A 223 -9.72 -12.36 14.04
CA ARG A 223 -9.63 -11.22 14.96
C ARG A 223 -8.72 -11.49 16.18
N ASP A 224 -8.38 -12.75 16.44
CA ASP A 224 -7.49 -13.22 17.51
C ASP A 224 -6.12 -13.60 16.92
N GLN A 225 -5.42 -12.63 16.33
CA GLN A 225 -4.05 -12.87 15.88
C GLN A 225 -3.17 -13.12 17.09
N ALA A 226 -2.75 -14.39 17.25
CA ALA A 226 -1.79 -14.77 18.26
C ALA A 226 -0.53 -13.90 18.10
N ALA A 227 -0.16 -13.20 19.17
CA ALA A 227 1.09 -12.46 19.16
C ALA A 227 2.26 -13.42 18.98
N VAL A 228 3.26 -12.99 18.23
CA VAL A 228 4.50 -13.74 18.02
C VAL A 228 5.53 -13.25 19.04
N ILE A 229 5.91 -14.13 19.94
CA ILE A 229 6.96 -13.89 20.93
C ILE A 229 8.20 -14.64 20.45
N THR A 230 9.28 -13.93 20.16
CA THR A 230 10.56 -14.56 19.80
C THR A 230 11.62 -14.24 20.84
N PHE A 231 12.47 -15.20 21.15
CA PHE A 231 13.60 -15.03 22.05
C PHE A 231 14.67 -16.12 21.79
N VAL A 232 15.83 -15.93 22.38
CA VAL A 232 16.91 -16.93 22.34
C VAL A 232 16.99 -17.62 23.71
N LEU A 233 16.99 -18.95 23.71
CA LEU A 233 17.13 -19.75 24.93
C LEU A 233 18.42 -19.36 25.65
N PRO A 234 18.40 -19.25 26.99
CA PRO A 234 19.58 -19.07 27.81
C PRO A 234 20.61 -20.20 27.58
N ASP A 235 21.90 -19.93 27.88
CA ASP A 235 22.97 -20.93 27.73
C ASP A 235 22.71 -22.15 28.62
N GLY A 236 22.78 -23.33 28.02
CA GLY A 236 22.53 -24.60 28.71
C GLY A 236 21.07 -25.03 28.81
N SER A 237 20.11 -24.21 28.34
CA SER A 237 18.69 -24.57 28.30
C SER A 237 18.29 -25.25 26.99
N GLN A 238 17.30 -26.13 27.05
CA GLN A 238 16.73 -26.84 25.90
C GLN A 238 15.26 -26.50 25.71
N ALA A 239 14.73 -26.78 24.54
CA ALA A 239 13.32 -26.57 24.22
C ALA A 239 12.37 -27.33 25.17
N SER A 240 12.80 -28.48 25.65
CA SER A 240 12.07 -29.30 26.64
C SER A 240 11.91 -28.65 28.01
N ASP A 241 12.72 -27.64 28.31
CA ASP A 241 12.72 -26.95 29.61
C ASP A 241 11.68 -25.82 29.64
N LEU A 242 11.10 -25.48 28.48
CA LEU A 242 10.07 -24.44 28.37
C LEU A 242 8.80 -24.82 29.17
N PRO A 243 8.12 -23.83 29.76
CA PRO A 243 6.86 -24.09 30.48
C PRO A 243 5.81 -24.73 29.58
N ALA A 244 5.13 -25.77 30.05
CA ALA A 244 4.08 -26.44 29.32
C ALA A 244 2.81 -25.59 29.12
N GLY A 245 2.64 -24.51 29.91
CA GLY A 245 1.47 -23.65 29.96
C GLY A 245 1.51 -22.43 29.05
N LEU A 246 2.45 -22.32 28.11
CA LEU A 246 2.63 -21.13 27.26
C LEU A 246 1.45 -20.82 26.32
N GLY A 247 0.46 -21.73 26.24
CA GLY A 247 -0.84 -21.46 25.62
C GLY A 247 -0.79 -21.10 24.14
N GLY A 248 0.12 -21.74 23.36
CA GLY A 248 0.27 -21.46 21.95
C GLY A 248 1.16 -22.44 21.22
N GLU A 249 1.31 -22.22 19.92
CA GLU A 249 2.16 -23.03 19.05
C GLU A 249 3.62 -22.56 19.19
N THR A 250 4.51 -23.50 19.55
CA THR A 250 5.92 -23.17 19.77
C THR A 250 6.77 -23.87 18.71
N ALA A 251 7.55 -23.08 17.98
CA ALA A 251 8.58 -23.55 17.06
C ALA A 251 9.98 -23.21 17.60
N VAL A 252 10.93 -24.16 17.48
CA VAL A 252 12.29 -23.97 17.93
C VAL A 252 13.25 -24.26 16.79
N ASN A 253 14.10 -23.27 16.48
CA ASN A 253 15.14 -23.41 15.47
C ASN A 253 16.50 -23.10 16.12
N GLY A 254 17.27 -24.15 16.40
CA GLY A 254 18.47 -24.05 17.21
C GLY A 254 18.14 -23.53 18.61
N ARG A 255 18.63 -22.34 18.96
CA ARG A 255 18.32 -21.69 20.25
C ARG A 255 17.20 -20.64 20.14
N ARG A 256 16.76 -20.30 18.94
CA ARG A 256 15.68 -19.32 18.75
C ARG A 256 14.34 -20.00 18.91
N VAL A 257 13.54 -19.47 19.81
CA VAL A 257 12.16 -19.88 20.07
C VAL A 257 11.22 -18.86 19.44
N THR A 258 10.20 -19.36 18.75
CA THR A 258 9.07 -18.57 18.26
C THR A 258 7.80 -19.16 18.86
N LEU A 259 7.10 -18.39 19.67
CA LEU A 259 5.84 -18.76 20.31
C LEU A 259 4.72 -17.91 19.72
N ARG A 260 3.67 -18.54 19.20
CA ARG A 260 2.41 -17.86 18.82
C ARG A 260 1.43 -18.01 19.99
N SER A 261 0.95 -16.91 20.57
CA SER A 261 0.05 -16.93 21.72
C SER A 261 -1.07 -15.92 21.59
N GLU A 262 -2.29 -16.37 21.79
CA GLU A 262 -3.49 -15.51 21.90
C GLU A 262 -3.52 -14.71 23.21
N ARG A 263 -2.72 -15.12 24.19
CA ARG A 263 -2.61 -14.49 25.50
C ARG A 263 -1.17 -14.06 25.81
N PRO A 264 -0.62 -13.10 25.03
CA PRO A 264 0.81 -12.78 25.10
C PRO A 264 1.26 -12.31 26.48
N THR A 265 0.44 -11.56 27.19
CA THR A 265 0.76 -11.08 28.54
C THR A 265 0.92 -12.25 29.53
N ALA A 266 0.06 -13.25 29.46
CA ALA A 266 0.16 -14.44 30.32
C ALA A 266 1.40 -15.27 29.96
N ALA A 267 1.63 -15.50 28.65
CA ALA A 267 2.81 -16.22 28.16
C ALA A 267 4.12 -15.53 28.56
N LEU A 268 4.18 -14.19 28.45
CA LEU A 268 5.34 -13.42 28.91
C LEU A 268 5.58 -13.54 30.41
N GLY A 269 4.51 -13.54 31.22
CA GLY A 269 4.61 -13.74 32.65
C GLY A 269 5.23 -15.09 33.01
N GLU A 270 4.78 -16.18 32.34
CA GLU A 270 5.34 -17.52 32.55
C GLU A 270 6.79 -17.61 32.06
N LEU A 271 7.09 -17.03 30.90
CA LEU A 271 8.46 -16.97 30.36
C LEU A 271 9.39 -16.17 31.26
N ALA A 272 8.94 -15.07 31.86
CA ALA A 272 9.76 -14.28 32.78
C ALA A 272 10.10 -15.05 34.07
N VAL A 273 9.11 -15.76 34.63
CA VAL A 273 9.35 -16.63 35.81
C VAL A 273 10.28 -17.78 35.48
N TRP A 274 10.13 -18.39 34.30
CA TRP A 274 11.01 -19.45 33.83
C TRP A 274 12.45 -18.93 33.59
N ALA A 275 12.59 -17.81 32.91
CA ALA A 275 13.90 -17.19 32.63
C ALA A 275 14.68 -16.88 33.92
N ALA A 276 14.02 -16.35 34.93
CA ALA A 276 14.64 -16.07 36.23
C ALA A 276 15.28 -17.30 36.89
N ARG A 277 14.80 -18.51 36.56
CA ARG A 277 15.32 -19.78 37.04
C ARG A 277 16.43 -20.37 36.18
N HIS A 278 16.58 -19.90 34.92
CA HIS A 278 17.44 -20.49 33.88
C HIS A 278 18.46 -19.51 33.29
N GLY A 279 18.86 -18.48 34.04
CA GLY A 279 19.90 -17.54 33.59
C GLY A 279 19.48 -16.07 33.55
N GLY A 280 18.24 -15.76 33.94
CA GLY A 280 17.79 -14.42 34.27
C GLY A 280 17.09 -13.66 33.15
N GLU A 281 17.64 -13.65 31.93
CA GLU A 281 17.09 -12.83 30.82
C GLU A 281 16.85 -13.63 29.54
N LEU A 282 15.78 -13.25 28.82
CA LEU A 282 15.50 -13.76 27.48
C LEU A 282 16.18 -12.87 26.46
N ALA A 283 17.31 -13.32 25.93
CA ALA A 283 18.04 -12.55 24.93
C ALA A 283 17.22 -12.37 23.65
N GLN A 284 17.31 -11.19 23.05
CA GLN A 284 16.57 -10.82 21.83
C GLN A 284 15.04 -11.01 21.93
N LEU A 285 14.48 -10.82 23.13
CA LEU A 285 13.02 -10.89 23.31
C LEU A 285 12.33 -9.82 22.45
N THR A 286 11.44 -10.28 21.58
CA THR A 286 10.52 -9.41 20.85
C THR A 286 9.11 -9.93 21.01
N VAL A 287 8.16 -9.01 21.04
CA VAL A 287 6.73 -9.32 21.04
C VAL A 287 6.10 -8.49 19.94
N SER A 288 5.62 -9.14 18.92
CA SER A 288 4.98 -8.49 17.77
C SER A 288 3.64 -9.15 17.48
N ARG A 289 2.72 -8.42 16.88
CA ARG A 289 1.63 -9.05 16.14
C ARG A 289 2.17 -9.45 14.77
N PRO A 290 1.59 -10.48 14.11
CA PRO A 290 1.94 -10.79 12.74
C PRO A 290 1.92 -9.52 11.89
N SER A 291 2.99 -9.29 11.14
CA SER A 291 3.07 -8.17 10.22
C SER A 291 2.24 -8.46 8.97
N LEU A 292 1.93 -7.42 8.20
CA LEU A 292 1.32 -7.61 6.88
C LEU A 292 2.17 -8.52 5.99
N GLU A 293 3.50 -8.55 6.21
CA GLU A 293 4.44 -9.44 5.53
C GLU A 293 4.22 -10.90 5.90
N ASP A 294 4.05 -11.21 7.19
CA ASP A 294 3.77 -12.59 7.64
C ASP A 294 2.47 -13.11 7.03
N VAL A 295 1.43 -12.27 7.03
CA VAL A 295 0.13 -12.58 6.43
C VAL A 295 0.25 -12.79 4.92
N TYR A 296 0.99 -11.92 4.26
CA TYR A 296 1.20 -11.99 2.83
C TYR A 296 1.93 -13.29 2.44
N LEU A 297 3.01 -13.64 3.15
CA LEU A 297 3.76 -14.88 2.92
C LEU A 297 2.88 -16.12 3.13
N GLU A 298 2.06 -16.13 4.18
CA GLU A 298 1.12 -17.21 4.46
C GLU A 298 0.08 -17.37 3.34
N LEU A 299 -0.53 -16.27 2.89
CA LEU A 299 -1.56 -16.27 1.85
C LEU A 299 -1.00 -16.55 0.45
N THR A 300 0.22 -16.08 0.17
CA THR A 300 0.81 -16.23 -1.17
C THR A 300 1.64 -17.49 -1.33
N GLY A 301 2.02 -18.15 -0.23
CA GLY A 301 2.89 -19.33 -0.27
C GLY A 301 4.28 -19.01 -0.83
N ALA A 302 4.72 -17.76 -0.74
CA ALA A 302 6.07 -17.34 -1.09
C ALA A 302 7.05 -17.87 -0.03
N PRO A 303 8.21 -18.44 -0.43
CA PRO A 303 9.20 -19.00 0.50
C PRO A 303 9.90 -17.96 1.33
#